data_00a04690269d59a385d60d54a6ad871f
#
_entry.id   00a04690269d59a385d60d54a6ad871f
#
_cell.length_a   1.000
_cell.length_b   1.000
_cell.length_c   1.000
_cell.angle_alpha   90.00
_cell.angle_beta   90.00
_cell.angle_gamma   90.00
#
_symmetry.space_group_name_H-M   'P 1'
#
loop_
_entity.id
_entity.type
_entity.pdbx_description
1 polymer ?
#
loop_
_entity_poly.entity_id
_entity_poly.type
_entity_poly.pdbx_seq_one_letter_code
_entity_poly.pdbx_strand_id
1 'polypeptide(L)'
;MAASHPKTLSIVVPVFNEEDGIIHFHESLTSALNALDNVTYEIIYTDDGSTDETPVIIKDIAHNHENVRVVSLSRNFGKEYALTAGISQARGDAILTIDGDGQHPVSLISDFVNAWRSGVQVVVGVRNKRSHRFGFKSLRSKMFYKAFNGITGENLLPGSTDFRLIDREVQQAFLKLGESDRITRGLIDWLGFDRKIIYFDVLSRGFGSASYKTSQLVRLAVNSFVSLSPVPLYIFGYTGVAITTLSGLLGLAVIIEQVLLRDPLGWKFTGTAMLGILILFLVGILLTSQGIVSLYISRIHTQSKGRPLYIINRKKSVDVDEL
;
A
#
# COMPACT_ATOMS: atom_id res chain seq x y z
N MET A 1 -2.46 17.51 -40.88
CA MET A 1 -2.00 17.22 -39.53
C MET A 1 -3.03 17.81 -38.59
N ALA A 2 -3.83 16.98 -37.93
CA ALA A 2 -4.78 17.47 -36.93
C ALA A 2 -3.93 18.04 -35.76
N ALA A 3 -4.18 19.29 -35.41
CA ALA A 3 -3.58 19.89 -34.21
C ALA A 3 -4.02 19.03 -33.01
N SER A 4 -3.07 18.24 -32.48
CA SER A 4 -3.33 17.51 -31.24
C SER A 4 -3.58 18.53 -30.14
N HIS A 5 -4.76 18.47 -29.54
CA HIS A 5 -5.04 19.27 -28.34
C HIS A 5 -3.91 19.04 -27.30
N PRO A 6 -3.47 20.10 -26.61
CA PRO A 6 -2.46 19.92 -25.57
C PRO A 6 -2.99 18.91 -24.54
N LYS A 7 -2.18 17.91 -24.24
CA LYS A 7 -2.55 16.89 -23.23
C LYS A 7 -2.49 17.51 -21.83
N THR A 8 -3.45 17.18 -20.99
CA THR A 8 -3.54 17.68 -19.62
C THR A 8 -2.98 16.67 -18.64
N LEU A 9 -2.12 17.13 -17.71
CA LEU A 9 -1.53 16.33 -16.65
C LEU A 9 -2.12 16.74 -15.31
N SER A 10 -2.72 15.83 -14.56
CA SER A 10 -3.13 16.05 -13.17
C SER A 10 -2.03 15.60 -12.23
N ILE A 11 -1.61 16.47 -11.31
CA ILE A 11 -0.63 16.16 -10.29
C ILE A 11 -1.35 16.02 -8.95
N VAL A 12 -1.39 14.83 -8.38
CA VAL A 12 -2.02 14.53 -7.09
C VAL A 12 -0.96 14.53 -6.00
N VAL A 13 -1.12 15.42 -5.04
CA VAL A 13 -0.19 15.61 -3.91
C VAL A 13 -0.94 15.39 -2.60
N PRO A 14 -0.83 14.21 -1.98
CA PRO A 14 -1.36 14.00 -0.64
C PRO A 14 -0.52 14.76 0.38
N VAL A 15 -1.20 15.46 1.30
CA VAL A 15 -0.55 16.25 2.36
C VAL A 15 -1.19 15.95 3.72
N PHE A 16 -0.38 15.96 4.77
CA PHE A 16 -0.83 15.84 6.16
C PHE A 16 0.21 16.47 7.10
N ASN A 17 -0.10 17.61 7.68
CA ASN A 17 0.77 18.37 8.57
C ASN A 17 2.15 18.65 7.93
N GLU A 18 2.16 19.40 6.83
CA GLU A 18 3.33 19.75 6.01
C GLU A 18 3.52 21.28 5.93
N GLU A 19 3.04 22.03 6.93
CA GLU A 19 3.07 23.51 6.96
C GLU A 19 4.45 24.08 6.68
N ASP A 20 5.53 23.43 7.18
CA ASP A 20 6.91 23.92 7.05
C ASP A 20 7.47 23.82 5.61
N GLY A 21 6.98 22.86 4.82
CA GLY A 21 7.61 22.50 3.54
C GLY A 21 6.77 22.76 2.30
N ILE A 22 5.44 22.88 2.46
CA ILE A 22 4.50 22.84 1.32
C ILE A 22 4.65 24.01 0.34
N ILE A 23 4.99 25.21 0.80
CA ILE A 23 5.21 26.38 -0.06
C ILE A 23 6.42 26.15 -0.95
N HIS A 24 7.55 25.75 -0.37
CA HIS A 24 8.78 25.47 -1.12
C HIS A 24 8.61 24.30 -2.10
N PHE A 25 7.87 23.27 -1.69
CA PHE A 25 7.51 22.17 -2.57
C PHE A 25 6.67 22.66 -3.75
N HIS A 26 5.66 23.52 -3.52
CA HIS A 26 4.81 24.09 -4.56
C HIS A 26 5.61 24.88 -5.58
N GLU A 27 6.53 25.73 -5.14
CA GLU A 27 7.40 26.52 -6.02
C GLU A 27 8.28 25.62 -6.91
N SER A 28 8.91 24.62 -6.30
CA SER A 28 9.74 23.65 -7.00
C SER A 28 8.95 22.83 -8.03
N LEU A 29 7.75 22.37 -7.65
CA LEU A 29 6.84 21.62 -8.50
C LEU A 29 6.38 22.47 -9.69
N THR A 30 5.89 23.68 -9.44
CA THR A 30 5.40 24.59 -10.47
C THR A 30 6.51 24.97 -11.45
N SER A 31 7.74 25.21 -10.96
CA SER A 31 8.88 25.45 -11.82
C SER A 31 9.17 24.29 -12.77
N ALA A 32 9.12 23.04 -12.28
CA ALA A 32 9.32 21.84 -13.10
C ALA A 32 8.19 21.63 -14.11
N LEU A 33 6.93 21.92 -13.73
CA LEU A 33 5.78 21.77 -14.61
C LEU A 33 5.75 22.83 -15.72
N ASN A 34 6.12 24.08 -15.43
CA ASN A 34 6.22 25.17 -16.40
C ASN A 34 7.32 24.93 -17.45
N ALA A 35 8.30 24.07 -17.15
CA ALA A 35 9.34 23.67 -18.09
C ALA A 35 8.90 22.57 -19.08
N LEU A 36 7.67 22.04 -18.96
CA LEU A 36 7.14 21.00 -19.84
C LEU A 36 6.58 21.61 -21.14
N ASP A 37 7.03 21.12 -22.28
CA ASP A 37 6.51 21.55 -23.58
C ASP A 37 5.19 20.90 -23.91
N ASN A 38 4.21 21.67 -24.41
CA ASN A 38 2.91 21.19 -24.90
C ASN A 38 2.13 20.31 -23.89
N VAL A 39 2.14 20.68 -22.61
CA VAL A 39 1.33 20.10 -21.55
C VAL A 39 0.65 21.21 -20.77
N THR A 40 -0.66 21.10 -20.64
CA THR A 40 -1.39 21.84 -19.61
C THR A 40 -1.42 21.00 -18.34
N TYR A 41 -1.51 21.63 -17.17
CA TYR A 41 -1.55 20.86 -15.92
C TYR A 41 -2.49 21.46 -14.88
N GLU A 42 -2.97 20.57 -14.01
CA GLU A 42 -3.62 20.93 -12.75
C GLU A 42 -2.87 20.29 -11.57
N ILE A 43 -2.84 20.95 -10.43
CA ILE A 43 -2.29 20.42 -9.17
C ILE A 43 -3.44 20.22 -8.20
N ILE A 44 -3.57 19.02 -7.64
CA ILE A 44 -4.61 18.64 -6.69
C ILE A 44 -3.95 18.32 -5.36
N TYR A 45 -3.98 19.26 -4.43
CA TYR A 45 -3.59 19.01 -3.05
C TYR A 45 -4.70 18.25 -2.34
N THR A 46 -4.38 17.06 -1.81
CA THR A 46 -5.35 16.24 -1.05
C THR A 46 -4.97 16.25 0.42
N ASP A 47 -5.65 17.08 1.20
CA ASP A 47 -5.43 17.19 2.65
C ASP A 47 -6.12 16.07 3.41
N ASP A 48 -5.35 15.22 4.06
CA ASP A 48 -5.83 14.10 4.89
C ASP A 48 -6.26 14.56 6.30
N GLY A 49 -6.93 15.71 6.39
CA GLY A 49 -7.43 16.25 7.65
C GLY A 49 -6.33 16.78 8.55
N SER A 50 -5.41 17.60 8.02
CA SER A 50 -4.36 18.27 8.77
C SER A 50 -4.90 19.12 9.91
N THR A 51 -4.08 19.25 10.97
CA THR A 51 -4.42 19.97 12.21
C THR A 51 -3.53 21.19 12.44
N ASP A 52 -2.54 21.41 11.58
CA ASP A 52 -1.64 22.55 11.51
C ASP A 52 -2.14 23.60 10.49
N GLU A 53 -1.28 24.54 10.07
CA GLU A 53 -1.60 25.57 9.09
C GLU A 53 -1.63 25.07 7.62
N THR A 54 -1.31 23.79 7.36
CA THR A 54 -1.32 23.22 6.00
C THR A 54 -2.61 23.52 5.22
N PRO A 55 -3.84 23.33 5.79
CA PRO A 55 -5.08 23.60 5.06
C PRO A 55 -5.27 25.07 4.67
N VAL A 56 -4.75 25.99 5.46
CA VAL A 56 -4.80 27.45 5.17
C VAL A 56 -3.86 27.75 4.02
N ILE A 57 -2.63 27.27 4.10
CA ILE A 57 -1.59 27.53 3.10
C ILE A 57 -2.00 26.99 1.72
N ILE A 58 -2.47 25.74 1.63
CA ILE A 58 -2.86 25.17 0.32
C ILE A 58 -4.09 25.85 -0.29
N LYS A 59 -5.00 26.39 0.55
CA LYS A 59 -6.12 27.21 0.07
C LYS A 59 -5.67 28.55 -0.48
N ASP A 60 -4.73 29.22 0.19
CA ASP A 60 -4.18 30.47 -0.29
C ASP A 60 -3.44 30.25 -1.64
N ILE A 61 -2.73 29.13 -1.78
CA ILE A 61 -2.14 28.75 -3.06
C ILE A 61 -3.23 28.58 -4.14
N ALA A 62 -4.32 27.86 -3.83
CA ALA A 62 -5.39 27.63 -4.80
C ALA A 62 -6.16 28.89 -5.17
N HIS A 63 -6.29 29.86 -4.25
CA HIS A 63 -6.92 31.16 -4.56
C HIS A 63 -6.06 32.04 -5.50
N ASN A 64 -4.74 31.85 -5.46
CA ASN A 64 -3.79 32.62 -6.28
C ASN A 64 -3.44 31.93 -7.61
N HIS A 65 -3.85 30.65 -7.83
CA HIS A 65 -3.52 29.86 -9.00
C HIS A 65 -4.73 29.08 -9.49
N GLU A 66 -5.31 29.45 -10.65
CA GLU A 66 -6.51 28.80 -11.22
C GLU A 66 -6.35 27.31 -11.54
N ASN A 67 -5.12 26.86 -11.74
CA ASN A 67 -4.78 25.45 -11.99
C ASN A 67 -4.48 24.64 -10.73
N VAL A 68 -4.75 25.19 -9.54
CA VAL A 68 -4.57 24.50 -8.26
C VAL A 68 -5.93 24.25 -7.62
N ARG A 69 -6.14 23.00 -7.21
CA ARG A 69 -7.36 22.52 -6.56
C ARG A 69 -7.03 21.92 -5.20
N VAL A 70 -7.98 21.98 -4.26
CA VAL A 70 -7.81 21.44 -2.91
C VAL A 70 -8.96 20.49 -2.59
N VAL A 71 -8.60 19.26 -2.26
CA VAL A 71 -9.52 18.21 -1.80
C VAL A 71 -9.24 17.97 -0.31
N SER A 72 -10.04 18.51 0.59
CA SER A 72 -9.87 18.29 2.03
C SER A 72 -10.79 17.17 2.50
N LEU A 73 -10.20 16.16 3.16
CA LEU A 73 -10.97 15.10 3.79
C LEU A 73 -11.58 15.58 5.12
N SER A 74 -12.69 14.98 5.55
CA SER A 74 -13.40 15.40 6.77
C SER A 74 -12.62 15.11 8.06
N ARG A 75 -11.68 14.17 8.03
CA ARG A 75 -10.76 13.77 9.10
C ARG A 75 -9.56 13.05 8.49
N ASN A 76 -8.57 12.68 9.29
CA ASN A 76 -7.52 11.78 8.85
C ASN A 76 -8.10 10.37 8.57
N PHE A 77 -8.04 9.95 7.31
CA PHE A 77 -8.39 8.60 6.82
C PHE A 77 -7.15 7.78 6.53
N GLY A 78 -6.01 8.41 6.25
CA GLY A 78 -4.74 7.82 5.86
C GLY A 78 -4.35 8.15 4.42
N LYS A 79 -3.04 8.19 4.17
CA LYS A 79 -2.42 8.58 2.89
C LYS A 79 -3.03 7.90 1.67
N GLU A 80 -3.30 6.59 1.75
CA GLU A 80 -3.83 5.80 0.64
C GLU A 80 -5.24 6.28 0.22
N TYR A 81 -6.04 6.72 1.18
CA TYR A 81 -7.36 7.29 0.91
C TYR A 81 -7.28 8.71 0.38
N ALA A 82 -6.33 9.50 0.86
CA ALA A 82 -6.04 10.83 0.32
C ALA A 82 -5.58 10.73 -1.14
N LEU A 83 -4.65 9.81 -1.46
CA LEU A 83 -4.27 9.50 -2.85
C LEU A 83 -5.47 9.10 -3.71
N THR A 84 -6.30 8.18 -3.20
CA THR A 84 -7.51 7.73 -3.92
C THR A 84 -8.47 8.89 -4.19
N ALA A 85 -8.67 9.77 -3.21
CA ALA A 85 -9.52 10.95 -3.36
C ALA A 85 -8.97 11.93 -4.41
N GLY A 86 -7.67 12.18 -4.39
CA GLY A 86 -7.02 13.03 -5.41
C GLY A 86 -7.11 12.42 -6.81
N ILE A 87 -6.82 11.12 -6.94
CA ILE A 87 -6.94 10.40 -8.22
C ILE A 87 -8.38 10.45 -8.75
N SER A 88 -9.40 10.34 -7.89
CA SER A 88 -10.81 10.41 -8.30
C SER A 88 -11.23 11.78 -8.82
N GLN A 89 -10.60 12.85 -8.33
CA GLN A 89 -10.87 14.24 -8.71
C GLN A 89 -10.01 14.73 -9.89
N ALA A 90 -9.04 13.92 -10.33
CA ALA A 90 -8.15 14.26 -11.43
C ALA A 90 -8.88 14.25 -12.78
N ARG A 91 -8.76 15.34 -13.55
CA ARG A 91 -9.42 15.57 -14.85
C ARG A 91 -8.51 15.37 -16.05
N GLY A 92 -7.19 15.24 -15.84
CA GLY A 92 -6.18 15.14 -16.89
C GLY A 92 -6.20 13.83 -17.68
N ASP A 93 -5.50 13.83 -18.81
CA ASP A 93 -5.27 12.64 -19.65
C ASP A 93 -4.32 11.65 -18.99
N ALA A 94 -3.44 12.14 -18.12
CA ALA A 94 -2.60 11.35 -17.24
C ALA A 94 -2.60 11.93 -15.82
N ILE A 95 -2.34 11.07 -14.84
CA ILE A 95 -2.32 11.42 -13.43
C ILE A 95 -0.95 11.06 -12.86
N LEU A 96 -0.23 12.07 -12.36
CA LEU A 96 1.02 11.91 -11.63
C LEU A 96 0.75 12.01 -10.13
N THR A 97 1.12 11.00 -9.37
CA THR A 97 1.11 11.05 -7.90
C THR A 97 2.52 11.33 -7.38
N ILE A 98 2.66 12.26 -6.45
CA ILE A 98 3.94 12.64 -5.83
C ILE A 98 3.73 13.08 -4.40
N ASP A 99 4.64 12.71 -3.48
CA ASP A 99 4.57 13.12 -2.07
C ASP A 99 5.01 14.57 -1.90
N GLY A 100 4.28 15.30 -1.03
CA GLY A 100 4.56 16.71 -0.71
C GLY A 100 5.76 16.94 0.20
N ASP A 101 6.47 15.89 0.64
CA ASP A 101 7.61 15.94 1.57
C ASP A 101 8.96 16.31 0.91
N GLY A 102 8.95 16.58 -0.40
CA GLY A 102 10.14 16.97 -1.18
C GLY A 102 11.20 15.88 -1.38
N GLN A 103 10.93 14.62 -1.00
CA GLN A 103 11.88 13.51 -1.19
C GLN A 103 11.98 13.03 -2.63
N HIS A 104 10.95 13.28 -3.44
CA HIS A 104 10.90 12.90 -4.85
C HIS A 104 11.44 14.03 -5.73
N PRO A 105 12.41 13.75 -6.62
CA PRO A 105 12.98 14.78 -7.49
C PRO A 105 11.98 15.21 -8.56
N VAL A 106 11.42 16.42 -8.42
CA VAL A 106 10.45 17.00 -9.38
C VAL A 106 11.02 17.12 -10.79
N SER A 107 12.34 17.19 -10.94
CA SER A 107 13.03 17.22 -12.25
C SER A 107 12.77 16.00 -13.12
N LEU A 108 12.38 14.85 -12.52
CA LEU A 108 12.07 13.63 -13.26
C LEU A 108 10.66 13.63 -13.87
N ILE A 109 9.82 14.63 -13.58
CA ILE A 109 8.46 14.71 -14.14
C ILE A 109 8.51 14.73 -15.66
N SER A 110 9.50 15.39 -16.27
CA SER A 110 9.71 15.40 -17.71
C SER A 110 9.93 13.98 -18.29
N ASP A 111 10.72 13.16 -17.60
CA ASP A 111 11.01 11.79 -18.02
C ASP A 111 9.75 10.90 -17.92
N PHE A 112 8.92 11.11 -16.88
CA PHE A 112 7.63 10.42 -16.71
C PHE A 112 6.68 10.78 -17.85
N VAL A 113 6.54 12.08 -18.16
CA VAL A 113 5.68 12.58 -19.23
C VAL A 113 6.16 12.07 -20.59
N ASN A 114 7.46 12.06 -20.86
CA ASN A 114 8.03 11.56 -22.11
C ASN A 114 7.80 10.05 -22.27
N ALA A 115 7.92 9.27 -21.19
CA ALA A 115 7.59 7.85 -21.20
C ALA A 115 6.10 7.61 -21.51
N TRP A 116 5.20 8.36 -20.89
CA TRP A 116 3.77 8.28 -21.16
C TRP A 116 3.43 8.67 -22.61
N ARG A 117 4.01 9.75 -23.12
CA ARG A 117 3.84 10.18 -24.53
C ARG A 117 4.32 9.13 -25.54
N SER A 118 5.26 8.27 -25.17
CA SER A 118 5.70 7.13 -25.98
C SER A 118 4.73 5.93 -25.98
N GLY A 119 3.60 6.03 -25.27
CA GLY A 119 2.53 5.03 -25.22
C GLY A 119 2.55 4.13 -23.98
N VAL A 120 3.44 4.38 -23.00
CA VAL A 120 3.48 3.62 -21.74
C VAL A 120 2.34 4.08 -20.84
N GLN A 121 1.52 3.15 -20.36
CA GLN A 121 0.33 3.46 -19.55
C GLN A 121 0.64 3.71 -18.07
N VAL A 122 1.72 3.10 -17.53
CA VAL A 122 2.12 3.25 -16.12
C VAL A 122 3.61 3.52 -16.04
N VAL A 123 4.02 4.66 -15.47
CA VAL A 123 5.43 4.97 -15.19
C VAL A 123 5.66 4.94 -13.69
N VAL A 124 6.65 4.18 -13.23
CA VAL A 124 6.89 3.93 -11.80
C VAL A 124 8.25 4.45 -11.38
N GLY A 125 8.27 5.31 -10.39
CA GLY A 125 9.49 5.73 -9.71
C GLY A 125 9.99 4.67 -8.72
N VAL A 126 11.23 4.23 -8.89
CA VAL A 126 11.87 3.24 -8.03
C VAL A 126 13.12 3.81 -7.41
N ARG A 127 13.23 3.74 -6.08
CA ARG A 127 14.41 4.23 -5.34
C ARG A 127 15.64 3.41 -5.66
N ASN A 128 16.76 4.06 -5.98
CA ASN A 128 18.04 3.41 -6.16
C ASN A 128 18.51 2.73 -4.87
N LYS A 129 19.01 1.50 -4.97
CA LYS A 129 19.52 0.72 -3.81
C LYS A 129 20.81 1.30 -3.19
N ARG A 130 21.49 2.25 -3.82
CA ARG A 130 22.81 2.76 -3.41
C ARG A 130 22.80 3.61 -2.14
N SER A 131 21.66 4.13 -1.70
CA SER A 131 21.58 5.03 -0.53
C SER A 131 21.43 4.33 0.83
N HIS A 132 21.29 3.01 0.88
CA HIS A 132 21.22 2.30 2.17
C HIS A 132 22.54 1.57 2.47
N ARG A 133 23.29 2.13 3.44
CA ARG A 133 24.39 1.46 4.14
C ARG A 133 24.08 -0.03 4.36
N PHE A 134 25.02 -0.89 3.98
CA PHE A 134 25.03 -2.32 4.28
C PHE A 134 24.66 -2.57 5.75
N GLY A 135 23.51 -3.20 6.01
CA GLY A 135 23.05 -3.54 7.34
C GLY A 135 22.00 -4.65 7.29
N PHE A 136 21.82 -5.39 8.37
CA PHE A 136 20.85 -6.48 8.59
C PHE A 136 19.40 -6.18 8.10
N LYS A 137 19.02 -4.90 7.94
CA LYS A 137 17.73 -4.47 7.36
C LYS A 137 17.54 -4.90 5.90
N SER A 138 18.60 -4.99 5.10
CA SER A 138 18.52 -5.32 3.66
C SER A 138 18.18 -6.81 3.42
N LEU A 139 18.68 -7.72 4.28
CA LEU A 139 18.40 -9.16 4.16
C LEU A 139 16.95 -9.48 4.57
N ARG A 140 16.46 -8.88 5.65
CA ARG A 140 15.06 -9.02 6.11
C ARG A 140 14.07 -8.48 5.06
N SER A 141 14.39 -7.36 4.43
CA SER A 141 13.57 -6.79 3.36
C SER A 141 13.53 -7.70 2.13
N LYS A 142 14.66 -8.26 1.69
CA LYS A 142 14.71 -9.22 0.56
C LYS A 142 13.92 -10.48 0.85
N MET A 143 14.05 -11.05 2.06
CA MET A 143 13.27 -12.23 2.47
C MET A 143 11.77 -11.92 2.52
N PHE A 144 11.41 -10.74 3.03
CA PHE A 144 10.01 -10.30 3.05
C PHE A 144 9.42 -10.20 1.64
N TYR A 145 10.07 -9.48 0.71
CA TYR A 145 9.56 -9.36 -0.67
C TYR A 145 9.56 -10.69 -1.41
N LYS A 146 10.55 -11.56 -1.20
CA LYS A 146 10.59 -12.90 -1.81
C LYS A 146 9.47 -13.80 -1.27
N ALA A 147 9.23 -13.79 0.03
CA ALA A 147 8.13 -14.51 0.65
C ALA A 147 6.78 -13.92 0.23
N PHE A 148 6.65 -12.59 0.23
CA PHE A 148 5.44 -11.88 -0.16
C PHE A 148 5.06 -12.17 -1.63
N ASN A 149 5.97 -11.97 -2.58
CA ASN A 149 5.72 -12.24 -3.99
C ASN A 149 5.45 -13.73 -4.28
N GLY A 150 6.12 -14.64 -3.55
CA GLY A 150 5.87 -16.09 -3.67
C GLY A 150 4.53 -16.54 -3.10
N ILE A 151 4.01 -15.80 -2.13
CA ILE A 151 2.77 -16.10 -1.41
C ILE A 151 1.56 -15.44 -2.07
N THR A 152 1.69 -14.19 -2.53
CA THR A 152 0.56 -13.42 -3.09
C THR A 152 0.44 -13.55 -4.60
N GLY A 153 1.47 -14.05 -5.29
CA GLY A 153 1.52 -14.04 -6.75
C GLY A 153 1.69 -12.63 -7.34
N GLU A 154 1.78 -11.60 -6.49
CA GLU A 154 1.91 -10.20 -6.90
C GLU A 154 3.39 -9.83 -7.06
N ASN A 155 3.73 -9.24 -8.20
CA ASN A 155 5.07 -8.72 -8.47
C ASN A 155 5.23 -7.29 -7.94
N LEU A 156 5.10 -7.10 -6.63
CA LEU A 156 5.46 -5.82 -6.03
C LEU A 156 6.95 -5.53 -6.26
N LEU A 157 7.23 -4.44 -6.96
CA LEU A 157 8.60 -4.01 -7.25
C LEU A 157 9.28 -3.52 -5.96
N PRO A 158 10.39 -4.16 -5.51
CA PRO A 158 11.12 -3.69 -4.34
C PRO A 158 11.65 -2.28 -4.55
N GLY A 159 11.31 -1.36 -3.63
CA GLY A 159 11.72 0.03 -3.71
C GLY A 159 10.80 0.92 -4.55
N SER A 160 9.68 0.38 -5.09
CA SER A 160 8.67 1.21 -5.75
C SER A 160 8.04 2.20 -4.76
N THR A 161 7.74 3.39 -5.26
CA THR A 161 7.15 4.49 -4.49
C THR A 161 5.79 4.88 -5.06
N ASP A 162 5.12 5.79 -4.36
CA ASP A 162 3.89 6.41 -4.84
C ASP A 162 4.17 7.51 -5.89
N PHE A 163 5.44 7.77 -6.23
CA PHE A 163 5.82 8.60 -7.37
C PHE A 163 5.56 7.83 -8.66
N ARG A 164 4.37 8.03 -9.23
CA ARG A 164 3.86 7.29 -10.39
C ARG A 164 3.10 8.20 -11.32
N LEU A 165 3.18 7.89 -12.61
CA LEU A 165 2.29 8.46 -13.60
C LEU A 165 1.43 7.33 -14.17
N ILE A 166 0.12 7.54 -14.21
CA ILE A 166 -0.85 6.60 -14.77
C ILE A 166 -1.67 7.30 -15.87
N ASP A 167 -1.96 6.58 -16.94
CA ASP A 167 -2.85 7.03 -18.00
C ASP A 167 -4.32 7.11 -17.49
N ARG A 168 -5.15 7.88 -18.19
CA ARG A 168 -6.59 8.01 -17.90
C ARG A 168 -7.31 6.66 -17.87
N GLU A 169 -6.96 5.74 -18.75
CA GLU A 169 -7.54 4.39 -18.79
C GLU A 169 -7.24 3.61 -17.50
N VAL A 170 -5.99 3.70 -17.02
CA VAL A 170 -5.57 3.08 -15.75
C VAL A 170 -6.31 3.69 -14.56
N GLN A 171 -6.48 5.03 -14.54
CA GLN A 171 -7.28 5.70 -13.51
C GLN A 171 -8.71 5.17 -13.48
N GLN A 172 -9.38 5.08 -14.64
CA GLN A 172 -10.74 4.59 -14.72
C GLN A 172 -10.87 3.13 -14.24
N ALA A 173 -9.90 2.29 -14.56
CA ALA A 173 -9.83 0.92 -14.08
C ALA A 173 -9.63 0.87 -12.55
N PHE A 174 -8.68 1.67 -12.03
CA PHE A 174 -8.38 1.78 -10.60
C PHE A 174 -9.60 2.24 -9.78
N LEU A 175 -10.38 3.20 -10.26
CA LEU A 175 -11.55 3.72 -9.56
C LEU A 175 -12.70 2.70 -9.46
N LYS A 176 -12.75 1.70 -10.35
CA LYS A 176 -13.74 0.61 -10.31
C LYS A 176 -13.43 -0.46 -9.26
N LEU A 177 -12.19 -0.48 -8.72
CA LEU A 177 -11.82 -1.43 -7.68
C LEU A 177 -12.55 -1.11 -6.37
N GLY A 178 -13.18 -2.13 -5.78
CA GLY A 178 -14.07 -2.00 -4.60
C GLY A 178 -13.39 -2.29 -3.26
N GLU A 179 -12.07 -2.54 -3.22
CA GLU A 179 -11.36 -2.89 -1.99
C GLU A 179 -11.38 -1.72 -1.00
N SER A 180 -11.75 -2.03 0.24
CA SER A 180 -11.75 -1.06 1.34
C SER A 180 -10.36 -0.83 1.93
N ASP A 181 -9.51 -1.86 1.97
CA ASP A 181 -8.11 -1.76 2.40
C ASP A 181 -7.23 -1.53 1.17
N ARG A 182 -6.92 -0.27 0.87
CA ARG A 182 -6.19 0.10 -0.33
C ARG A 182 -4.70 0.23 -0.09
N ILE A 183 -3.92 -0.36 -1.00
CA ILE A 183 -2.50 -0.04 -1.23
C ILE A 183 -2.42 0.37 -2.69
N THR A 184 -2.50 1.67 -2.95
CA THR A 184 -2.65 2.26 -4.31
C THR A 184 -1.64 1.68 -5.31
N ARG A 185 -0.36 1.60 -4.91
CA ARG A 185 0.69 1.02 -5.77
C ARG A 185 0.47 -0.46 -6.09
N GLY A 186 -0.02 -1.26 -5.12
CA GLY A 186 -0.32 -2.67 -5.34
C GLY A 186 -1.50 -2.87 -6.28
N LEU A 187 -2.56 -2.09 -6.10
CA LEU A 187 -3.75 -2.13 -6.94
C LEU A 187 -3.45 -1.72 -8.40
N ILE A 188 -2.64 -0.67 -8.60
CA ILE A 188 -2.22 -0.25 -9.94
C ILE A 188 -1.36 -1.33 -10.60
N ASP A 189 -0.43 -1.96 -9.86
CA ASP A 189 0.40 -3.05 -10.37
C ASP A 189 -0.44 -4.31 -10.70
N TRP A 190 -1.50 -4.58 -9.92
CA TRP A 190 -2.44 -5.69 -10.13
C TRP A 190 -3.26 -5.54 -11.43
N LEU A 191 -3.56 -4.30 -11.85
CA LEU A 191 -4.29 -4.04 -13.10
C LEU A 191 -3.55 -4.53 -14.35
N GLY A 192 -2.23 -4.75 -14.29
CA GLY A 192 -1.46 -5.42 -15.34
C GLY A 192 -1.18 -4.59 -16.60
N PHE A 193 -1.33 -3.25 -16.55
CA PHE A 193 -1.00 -2.37 -17.67
C PHE A 193 0.50 -2.30 -17.94
N ASP A 194 0.87 -1.93 -19.18
CA ASP A 194 2.26 -1.77 -19.59
C ASP A 194 2.96 -0.70 -18.73
N ARG A 195 4.11 -1.09 -18.15
CA ARG A 195 4.83 -0.24 -17.22
C ARG A 195 6.29 0.01 -17.60
N LYS A 196 6.76 1.24 -17.34
CA LYS A 196 8.16 1.63 -17.41
C LYS A 196 8.68 2.05 -16.04
N ILE A 197 9.90 1.65 -15.71
CA ILE A 197 10.54 1.96 -14.44
C ILE A 197 11.55 3.09 -14.67
N ILE A 198 11.49 4.12 -13.80
CA ILE A 198 12.47 5.20 -13.72
C ILE A 198 13.12 5.15 -12.36
N TYR A 199 14.44 4.95 -12.32
CA TYR A 199 15.20 4.89 -11.08
C TYR A 199 15.61 6.28 -10.63
N PHE A 200 15.53 6.54 -9.31
CA PHE A 200 15.96 7.82 -8.74
C PHE A 200 16.64 7.68 -7.37
N ASP A 201 17.45 8.67 -7.02
CA ASP A 201 18.03 8.81 -5.71
C ASP A 201 17.14 9.71 -4.85
N VAL A 202 16.88 9.25 -3.62
CA VAL A 202 16.03 10.01 -2.67
C VAL A 202 16.75 11.26 -2.23
N LEU A 203 16.09 12.39 -2.36
CA LEU A 203 16.58 13.65 -1.79
C LEU A 203 16.47 13.59 -0.27
N SER A 204 17.40 14.24 0.43
CA SER A 204 17.29 14.40 1.88
C SER A 204 16.04 15.23 2.21
N ARG A 205 15.25 14.81 3.20
CA ARG A 205 14.14 15.65 3.69
C ARG A 205 14.68 17.02 4.08
N GLY A 206 14.11 18.06 3.49
CA GLY A 206 14.42 19.44 3.88
C GLY A 206 13.79 19.79 5.24
N PHE A 207 12.61 19.22 5.54
CA PHE A 207 11.78 19.54 6.70
C PHE A 207 11.08 18.28 7.25
N GLY A 208 10.76 18.26 8.57
CA GLY A 208 9.97 17.21 9.23
C GLY A 208 10.76 15.99 9.72
N SER A 209 10.24 15.31 10.77
CA SER A 209 10.82 14.10 11.36
C SER A 209 10.05 12.84 10.92
N ALA A 210 10.78 11.77 10.55
CA ALA A 210 10.16 10.49 10.23
C ALA A 210 9.60 9.83 11.51
N SER A 211 8.28 9.67 11.60
CA SER A 211 7.60 9.18 12.80
C SER A 211 6.81 7.90 12.58
N TYR A 212 7.49 6.78 12.22
CA TYR A 212 6.87 5.47 12.35
C TYR A 212 7.51 4.68 13.50
N LYS A 213 6.73 4.42 14.55
CA LYS A 213 7.13 3.52 15.64
C LYS A 213 7.19 2.08 15.12
N THR A 214 8.10 1.25 15.63
CA THR A 214 8.29 -0.15 15.20
C THR A 214 7.00 -0.97 15.29
N SER A 215 6.13 -0.69 16.26
CA SER A 215 4.81 -1.31 16.39
C SER A 215 3.87 -1.00 15.21
N GLN A 216 3.95 0.19 14.63
CA GLN A 216 3.17 0.58 13.45
C GLN A 216 3.65 -0.15 12.20
N LEU A 217 4.97 -0.36 12.06
CA LEU A 217 5.54 -1.15 10.96
C LEU A 217 5.14 -2.62 11.02
N VAL A 218 5.11 -3.22 12.22
CA VAL A 218 4.62 -4.60 12.42
C VAL A 218 3.13 -4.68 12.10
N ARG A 219 2.32 -3.75 12.57
CA ARG A 219 0.88 -3.70 12.28
C ARG A 219 0.61 -3.52 10.77
N LEU A 220 1.39 -2.66 10.10
CA LEU A 220 1.30 -2.47 8.65
C LEU A 220 1.65 -3.77 7.90
N ALA A 221 2.72 -4.46 8.30
CA ALA A 221 3.12 -5.73 7.71
C ALA A 221 2.03 -6.81 7.87
N VAL A 222 1.50 -7.00 9.08
CA VAL A 222 0.42 -7.96 9.35
C VAL A 222 -0.83 -7.61 8.54
N ASN A 223 -1.23 -6.35 8.53
CA ASN A 223 -2.36 -5.89 7.74
C ASN A 223 -2.16 -6.16 6.25
N SER A 224 -0.99 -5.86 5.70
CA SER A 224 -0.68 -6.11 4.28
C SER A 224 -0.75 -7.61 3.94
N PHE A 225 -0.20 -8.49 4.79
CA PHE A 225 -0.27 -9.95 4.58
C PHE A 225 -1.69 -10.48 4.57
N VAL A 226 -2.53 -10.03 5.49
CA VAL A 226 -3.91 -10.52 5.61
C VAL A 226 -4.83 -9.88 4.55
N SER A 227 -4.53 -8.64 4.08
CA SER A 227 -5.34 -7.96 3.05
C SER A 227 -5.13 -8.50 1.65
N LEU A 228 -3.90 -8.89 1.31
CA LEU A 228 -3.52 -9.20 -0.07
C LEU A 228 -3.49 -10.70 -0.37
N SER A 229 -3.64 -11.59 0.63
CA SER A 229 -3.56 -13.03 0.36
C SER A 229 -4.35 -13.90 1.33
N PRO A 230 -5.08 -14.92 0.84
CA PRO A 230 -5.69 -15.97 1.66
C PRO A 230 -4.65 -17.01 2.15
N VAL A 231 -3.40 -16.92 1.74
CA VAL A 231 -2.35 -17.90 2.03
C VAL A 231 -2.11 -18.12 3.53
N PRO A 232 -2.15 -17.12 4.43
CA PRO A 232 -2.08 -17.38 5.87
C PRO A 232 -3.16 -18.37 6.34
N LEU A 233 -4.37 -18.28 5.77
CA LEU A 233 -5.46 -19.23 6.10
C LEU A 233 -5.12 -20.65 5.64
N TYR A 234 -4.56 -20.81 4.44
CA TYR A 234 -4.15 -22.11 3.91
C TYR A 234 -2.99 -22.73 4.70
N ILE A 235 -1.99 -21.92 5.12
CA ILE A 235 -0.87 -22.41 5.95
C ILE A 235 -1.38 -23.05 7.25
N PHE A 236 -2.35 -22.40 7.92
CA PHE A 236 -2.92 -22.96 9.15
C PHE A 236 -3.78 -24.20 8.87
N GLY A 237 -4.50 -24.22 7.77
CA GLY A 237 -5.21 -25.42 7.32
C GLY A 237 -4.25 -26.59 7.09
N TYR A 238 -3.18 -26.39 6.32
CA TYR A 238 -2.18 -27.42 6.04
C TYR A 238 -1.40 -27.86 7.28
N THR A 239 -1.03 -26.94 8.19
CA THR A 239 -0.40 -27.29 9.46
C THR A 239 -1.36 -28.10 10.35
N GLY A 240 -2.63 -27.74 10.39
CA GLY A 240 -3.64 -28.53 11.10
C GLY A 240 -3.73 -29.97 10.57
N VAL A 241 -3.79 -30.14 9.24
CA VAL A 241 -3.78 -31.46 8.60
C VAL A 241 -2.49 -32.22 8.90
N ALA A 242 -1.33 -31.58 8.78
CA ALA A 242 -0.03 -32.22 9.05
C ALA A 242 0.08 -32.69 10.49
N ILE A 243 -0.36 -31.89 11.46
CA ILE A 243 -0.35 -32.26 12.88
C ILE A 243 -1.35 -33.37 13.18
N THR A 244 -2.53 -33.32 12.61
CA THR A 244 -3.55 -34.39 12.77
C THR A 244 -3.00 -35.69 12.21
N THR A 245 -2.35 -35.66 11.06
CA THR A 245 -1.73 -36.86 10.45
C THR A 245 -0.58 -37.37 11.31
N LEU A 246 0.33 -36.48 11.76
CA LEU A 246 1.46 -36.86 12.60
C LEU A 246 1.03 -37.42 13.96
N SER A 247 0.04 -36.80 14.62
CA SER A 247 -0.51 -37.28 15.89
C SER A 247 -1.29 -38.58 15.73
N GLY A 248 -1.99 -38.78 14.60
CA GLY A 248 -2.65 -40.02 14.26
C GLY A 248 -1.65 -41.17 14.06
N LEU A 249 -0.54 -40.90 13.33
CA LEU A 249 0.54 -41.87 13.15
C LEU A 249 1.25 -42.23 14.46
N LEU A 250 1.53 -41.21 15.31
CA LEU A 250 2.10 -41.44 16.63
C LEU A 250 1.18 -42.20 17.54
N GLY A 251 -0.13 -41.89 17.54
CA GLY A 251 -1.14 -42.62 18.29
C GLY A 251 -1.24 -44.09 17.83
N LEU A 252 -1.22 -44.31 16.51
CA LEU A 252 -1.20 -45.66 15.94
C LEU A 252 0.06 -46.42 16.33
N ALA A 253 1.26 -45.77 16.30
CA ALA A 253 2.53 -46.35 16.70
C ALA A 253 2.50 -46.78 18.19
N VAL A 254 1.97 -45.94 19.07
CA VAL A 254 1.80 -46.25 20.51
C VAL A 254 0.83 -47.43 20.72
N ILE A 255 -0.28 -47.50 19.98
CA ILE A 255 -1.22 -48.61 20.05
C ILE A 255 -0.55 -49.90 19.59
N ILE A 256 0.18 -49.89 18.48
CA ILE A 256 0.89 -51.06 17.97
C ILE A 256 1.95 -51.52 18.97
N GLU A 257 2.72 -50.62 19.53
CA GLU A 257 3.80 -50.91 20.49
C GLU A 257 3.20 -51.51 21.80
N GLN A 258 2.20 -50.88 22.38
CA GLN A 258 1.61 -51.35 23.64
C GLN A 258 0.71 -52.57 23.48
N VAL A 259 -0.09 -52.66 22.42
CA VAL A 259 -1.11 -53.74 22.27
C VAL A 259 -0.55 -54.91 21.49
N LEU A 260 0.19 -54.69 20.38
CA LEU A 260 0.68 -55.76 19.51
C LEU A 260 2.02 -56.31 19.94
N LEU A 261 2.96 -55.42 20.33
CA LEU A 261 4.36 -55.79 20.66
C LEU A 261 4.61 -55.95 22.16
N ARG A 262 3.62 -55.67 23.01
CA ARG A 262 3.68 -55.86 24.48
C ARG A 262 4.82 -55.06 25.16
N ASP A 263 5.06 -53.81 24.77
CA ASP A 263 5.98 -52.86 25.39
C ASP A 263 7.49 -53.30 25.38
N PRO A 264 8.12 -53.62 24.21
CA PRO A 264 9.52 -54.00 24.14
C PRO A 264 10.47 -52.87 24.46
N LEU A 265 10.03 -51.59 24.35
CA LEU A 265 10.88 -50.40 24.60
C LEU A 265 10.79 -49.94 26.05
N GLY A 266 9.89 -50.47 26.88
CA GLY A 266 9.78 -50.10 28.31
C GLY A 266 9.38 -48.67 28.57
N TRP A 267 8.67 -48.05 27.67
CA TRP A 267 8.23 -46.64 27.80
C TRP A 267 7.09 -46.58 28.81
N LYS A 268 7.39 -46.35 30.07
CA LYS A 268 6.43 -46.22 31.18
C LYS A 268 5.71 -44.87 31.18
N PHE A 269 5.32 -44.33 30.04
CA PHE A 269 4.46 -43.15 30.01
C PHE A 269 3.02 -43.58 30.41
N THR A 270 2.52 -42.92 31.47
CA THR A 270 1.10 -43.06 31.77
C THR A 270 0.27 -42.50 30.60
N GLY A 271 -0.59 -43.31 29.99
CA GLY A 271 -1.38 -42.88 28.85
C GLY A 271 -2.23 -41.62 29.07
N THR A 272 -2.57 -41.34 30.33
CA THR A 272 -3.26 -40.12 30.78
C THR A 272 -2.40 -38.85 30.63
N ALA A 273 -1.10 -38.92 30.90
CA ALA A 273 -0.21 -37.75 30.74
C ALA A 273 0.03 -37.43 29.25
N MET A 274 0.24 -38.43 28.42
CA MET A 274 0.38 -38.25 26.97
C MET A 274 -0.91 -37.71 26.35
N LEU A 275 -2.08 -38.19 26.77
CA LEU A 275 -3.37 -37.71 26.30
C LEU A 275 -3.62 -36.24 26.70
N GLY A 276 -3.22 -35.85 27.94
CA GLY A 276 -3.32 -34.48 28.39
C GLY A 276 -2.46 -33.50 27.58
N ILE A 277 -1.20 -33.86 27.30
CA ILE A 277 -0.29 -33.05 26.47
C ILE A 277 -0.81 -32.95 25.02
N LEU A 278 -1.29 -34.05 24.45
CA LEU A 278 -1.86 -34.05 23.10
C LEU A 278 -3.10 -33.16 23.00
N ILE A 279 -4.02 -33.26 23.97
CA ILE A 279 -5.23 -32.44 24.02
C ILE A 279 -4.86 -30.95 24.14
N LEU A 280 -3.95 -30.59 25.04
CA LEU A 280 -3.50 -29.17 25.21
C LEU A 280 -2.88 -28.65 23.92
N PHE A 281 -2.07 -29.43 23.22
CA PHE A 281 -1.46 -29.07 21.95
C PHE A 281 -2.50 -28.86 20.85
N LEU A 282 -3.46 -29.79 20.70
CA LEU A 282 -4.55 -29.68 19.74
C LEU A 282 -5.46 -28.47 20.02
N VAL A 283 -5.80 -28.22 21.29
CA VAL A 283 -6.58 -27.05 21.68
C VAL A 283 -5.83 -25.75 21.37
N GLY A 284 -4.52 -25.70 21.61
CA GLY A 284 -3.69 -24.55 21.26
C GLY A 284 -3.72 -24.22 19.76
N ILE A 285 -3.64 -25.25 18.93
CA ILE A 285 -3.74 -25.09 17.46
C ILE A 285 -5.13 -24.63 17.05
N LEU A 286 -6.17 -25.22 17.63
CA LEU A 286 -7.56 -24.87 17.36
C LEU A 286 -7.85 -23.41 17.69
N LEU A 287 -7.37 -22.92 18.83
CA LEU A 287 -7.51 -21.53 19.25
C LEU A 287 -6.73 -20.58 18.32
N THR A 288 -5.52 -20.97 17.90
CA THR A 288 -4.72 -20.17 16.95
C THR A 288 -5.42 -20.09 15.58
N SER A 289 -5.91 -21.21 15.06
CA SER A 289 -6.70 -21.26 13.82
C SER A 289 -7.95 -20.40 13.91
N GLN A 290 -8.70 -20.50 15.01
CA GLN A 290 -9.90 -19.68 15.24
C GLN A 290 -9.59 -18.18 15.31
N GLY A 291 -8.47 -17.80 15.91
CA GLY A 291 -8.00 -16.42 15.94
C GLY A 291 -7.78 -15.84 14.54
N ILE A 292 -7.21 -16.63 13.62
CA ILE A 292 -6.99 -16.21 12.24
C ILE A 292 -8.30 -16.12 11.46
N VAL A 293 -9.18 -17.10 11.59
CA VAL A 293 -10.54 -17.05 10.98
C VAL A 293 -11.26 -15.78 11.42
N SER A 294 -11.17 -15.42 12.70
CA SER A 294 -11.76 -14.19 13.23
C SER A 294 -11.21 -12.90 12.55
N LEU A 295 -9.92 -12.86 12.18
CA LEU A 295 -9.36 -11.74 11.42
C LEU A 295 -9.99 -11.62 10.02
N TYR A 296 -10.20 -12.73 9.32
CA TYR A 296 -10.84 -12.73 8.00
C TYR A 296 -12.32 -12.34 8.10
N ILE A 297 -13.04 -12.87 9.08
CA ILE A 297 -14.43 -12.48 9.33
C ILE A 297 -14.53 -10.97 9.62
N SER A 298 -13.64 -10.43 10.43
CA SER A 298 -13.59 -8.99 10.73
C SER A 298 -13.40 -8.15 9.45
N ARG A 299 -12.58 -8.61 8.50
CA ARG A 299 -12.38 -7.92 7.21
C ARG A 299 -13.61 -8.00 6.32
N ILE A 300 -14.19 -9.20 6.17
CA ILE A 300 -15.44 -9.39 5.43
C ILE A 300 -16.52 -8.48 6.01
N HIS A 301 -16.65 -8.43 7.34
CA HIS A 301 -17.59 -7.56 8.01
C HIS A 301 -17.34 -6.08 7.74
N THR A 302 -16.06 -5.64 7.71
CA THR A 302 -15.70 -4.26 7.40
C THR A 302 -16.07 -3.91 5.95
N GLN A 303 -15.81 -4.82 5.01
CA GLN A 303 -16.11 -4.65 3.60
C GLN A 303 -17.62 -4.66 3.32
N SER A 304 -18.39 -5.50 4.04
CA SER A 304 -19.83 -5.60 3.89
C SER A 304 -20.60 -4.39 4.44
N LYS A 305 -19.96 -3.53 5.25
CA LYS A 305 -20.59 -2.30 5.75
C LYS A 305 -20.87 -1.25 4.66
N GLY A 306 -20.24 -1.34 3.49
CA GLY A 306 -20.44 -0.42 2.39
C GLY A 306 -20.14 1.05 2.72
N ARG A 307 -19.31 1.32 3.73
CA ARG A 307 -18.95 2.70 4.08
C ARG A 307 -18.04 3.29 2.98
N PRO A 308 -18.23 4.59 2.62
CA PRO A 308 -17.35 5.22 1.66
C PRO A 308 -15.90 5.21 2.18
N LEU A 309 -14.95 5.07 1.26
CA LEU A 309 -13.51 4.99 1.57
C LEU A 309 -13.02 6.23 2.31
N TYR A 310 -13.53 7.39 1.92
CA TYR A 310 -13.24 8.71 2.49
C TYR A 310 -14.47 9.60 2.37
N ILE A 311 -14.46 10.73 3.05
CA ILE A 311 -15.49 11.75 2.96
C ILE A 311 -14.81 13.10 2.69
N ILE A 312 -15.16 13.73 1.57
CA ILE A 312 -14.67 15.06 1.21
C ILE A 312 -15.45 16.13 1.99
N ASN A 313 -14.73 17.02 2.64
CA ASN A 313 -15.32 18.21 3.28
C ASN A 313 -15.36 19.35 2.26
N ARG A 314 -16.49 19.51 1.58
CA ARG A 314 -16.67 20.53 0.54
C ARG A 314 -16.44 21.96 1.01
N LYS A 315 -16.74 22.28 2.28
CA LYS A 315 -16.51 23.65 2.83
C LYS A 315 -15.02 23.98 2.99
N LYS A 316 -14.20 22.96 3.14
CA LYS A 316 -12.74 23.09 3.25
C LYS A 316 -12.02 22.89 1.92
N SER A 317 -12.70 22.42 0.89
CA SER A 317 -12.16 22.14 -0.44
C SER A 317 -12.35 23.32 -1.40
N VAL A 318 -11.54 23.33 -2.48
CA VAL A 318 -11.60 24.35 -3.56
C VAL A 318 -11.68 23.61 -4.89
N ASP A 319 -12.68 23.94 -5.71
CA ASP A 319 -12.96 23.35 -7.04
C ASP A 319 -13.01 21.80 -7.04
N VAL A 320 -14.03 21.25 -6.37
CA VAL A 320 -14.22 19.78 -6.22
C VAL A 320 -15.46 19.35 -7.00
N ASP A 321 -15.33 18.28 -7.79
CA ASP A 321 -16.43 17.68 -8.52
C ASP A 321 -17.44 16.96 -7.59
N GLU A 322 -18.69 16.87 -8.03
CA GLU A 322 -19.68 16.00 -7.41
C GLU A 322 -19.35 14.54 -7.75
N LEU A 323 -19.21 13.69 -6.72
CA LEU A 323 -18.98 12.26 -6.86
C LEU A 323 -20.30 11.52 -7.08
#